data_8fac3cd1aa36bfcd332db92c0b10900e
#
_entry.id   8fac3cd1aa36bfcd332db92c0b10900e
#
_cell.length_a   1.000
_cell.length_b   1.000
_cell.length_c   1.000
_cell.angle_alpha   90.00
_cell.angle_beta   90.00
_cell.angle_gamma   90.00
#
_symmetry.space_group_name_H-M   'P 1'
#
loop_
_entity.id
_entity.type
_entity.pdbx_description
1 polymer ?
#
loop_
_entity_poly.entity_id
_entity_poly.type
_entity_poly.pdbx_seq_one_letter_code
_entity_poly.pdbx_strand_id
1 'polypeptide(L)'
;MLSKKAAHPRGRTVRKSAGLLMGKLFDENGEPLYSCWAKKGQRRYRYFVSKRLVRGTAKPDDRGWRLPAERTELAVAVGMRQILSDRGALASTLKACGFAAGELKQAIEAIDAKVNQQIETTEDTSTLIERVELKRDSMQITLNLRALLPAERFPAGGTNLRMTRLVLLQLKRRGVETRLVLPGETVAAPRTDPALLRALARGYQWFGELAAGRAASTKQIAIREGVSESYVRHLVPLALLAPAIVESICAGRQSVCLSAERLKTQAGIPIEWDAQQRLLAD
;
A
#
# COMPACT_ATOMS: atom_id res chain seq x y z
N MET A 1 25.92 25.53 -36.55
CA MET A 1 25.12 26.38 -35.66
C MET A 1 24.05 25.51 -34.96
N LEU A 2 24.29 25.15 -33.70
CA LEU A 2 23.37 24.32 -32.90
C LEU A 2 22.46 25.24 -32.08
N SER A 3 21.18 25.22 -32.42
CA SER A 3 20.14 25.98 -31.73
C SER A 3 19.89 25.36 -30.35
N LYS A 4 20.17 26.14 -29.29
CA LYS A 4 19.82 25.83 -27.89
C LYS A 4 18.30 25.94 -27.74
N LYS A 5 17.62 24.80 -27.53
CA LYS A 5 16.22 24.79 -27.07
C LYS A 5 16.17 25.27 -25.61
N ALA A 6 15.63 26.47 -25.43
CA ALA A 6 15.32 27.04 -24.13
C ALA A 6 14.26 26.16 -23.41
N ALA A 7 14.57 25.79 -22.15
CA ALA A 7 13.62 25.11 -21.28
C ALA A 7 12.52 26.09 -20.85
N HIS A 8 11.29 25.84 -21.26
CA HIS A 8 10.13 26.58 -20.76
C HIS A 8 9.94 26.28 -19.25
N PRO A 9 9.76 27.32 -18.41
CA PRO A 9 9.36 27.11 -17.01
C PRO A 9 7.91 26.62 -17.00
N ARG A 10 7.72 25.35 -16.59
CA ARG A 10 6.39 24.79 -16.41
C ARG A 10 5.70 25.50 -15.25
N GLY A 11 4.77 26.37 -15.58
CA GLY A 11 3.87 27.01 -14.64
C GLY A 11 3.21 26.00 -13.72
N ARG A 12 3.35 26.23 -12.41
CA ARG A 12 2.79 25.42 -11.33
C ARG A 12 1.30 25.70 -11.23
N THR A 13 0.50 25.08 -12.09
CA THR A 13 -0.94 25.00 -11.87
C THR A 13 -1.20 24.12 -10.65
N VAL A 14 -1.55 24.77 -9.55
CA VAL A 14 -2.09 24.13 -8.34
C VAL A 14 -3.43 23.51 -8.73
N ARG A 15 -3.42 22.23 -9.13
CA ARG A 15 -4.65 21.47 -9.33
C ARG A 15 -5.22 21.09 -7.95
N LYS A 16 -6.49 21.42 -7.73
CA LYS A 16 -7.37 21.17 -6.59
C LYS A 16 -7.63 19.68 -6.27
N SER A 17 -6.62 18.83 -6.28
CA SER A 17 -6.66 17.49 -5.65
C SER A 17 -5.32 17.25 -4.99
N ALA A 18 -4.99 18.11 -4.03
CA ALA A 18 -3.91 17.86 -3.12
C ALA A 18 -4.28 16.60 -2.31
N GLY A 19 -3.60 15.47 -2.56
CA GLY A 19 -3.80 14.25 -1.77
C GLY A 19 -3.47 14.51 -0.30
N LEU A 20 -4.08 13.74 0.57
CA LEU A 20 -4.01 13.82 2.04
C LEU A 20 -2.59 14.04 2.59
N LEU A 21 -1.59 13.39 1.99
CA LEU A 21 -0.20 13.36 2.47
C LEU A 21 0.77 14.21 1.65
N MET A 22 0.28 15.11 0.80
CA MET A 22 1.16 15.94 -0.04
C MET A 22 2.03 16.86 0.83
N GLY A 23 3.37 16.70 0.74
CA GLY A 23 4.32 17.48 1.54
C GLY A 23 4.46 17.04 3.00
N LYS A 24 3.79 15.96 3.42
CA LYS A 24 3.75 15.50 4.81
C LYS A 24 4.36 14.11 5.01
N LEU A 25 4.71 13.41 3.93
CA LEU A 25 5.26 12.07 3.94
C LEU A 25 6.78 12.12 3.76
N PHE A 26 7.52 11.50 4.69
CA PHE A 26 8.98 11.49 4.74
C PHE A 26 9.50 10.05 4.85
N ASP A 27 10.71 9.81 4.40
CA ASP A 27 11.41 8.54 4.59
C ASP A 27 12.16 8.49 5.93
N GLU A 28 12.83 7.34 6.17
CA GLU A 28 13.64 7.10 7.38
C GLU A 28 14.79 8.09 7.59
N ASN A 29 15.20 8.81 6.55
CA ASN A 29 16.25 9.82 6.60
C ASN A 29 15.68 11.24 6.75
N GLY A 30 14.36 11.37 6.89
CA GLY A 30 13.67 12.66 6.94
C GLY A 30 13.57 13.36 5.58
N GLU A 31 13.87 12.67 4.45
CA GLU A 31 13.68 13.23 3.11
C GLU A 31 12.22 13.11 2.67
N PRO A 32 11.65 14.17 2.06
CA PRO A 32 10.25 14.13 1.61
C PRO A 32 10.05 13.18 0.44
N LEU A 33 8.91 12.48 0.42
CA LEU A 33 8.44 11.75 -0.74
C LEU A 33 7.62 12.65 -1.65
N TYR A 34 7.85 12.51 -2.96
CA TYR A 34 7.19 13.31 -3.99
C TYR A 34 6.02 12.56 -4.61
N SER A 35 4.92 13.27 -4.84
CA SER A 35 3.78 12.71 -5.58
C SER A 35 4.10 12.65 -7.07
N CYS A 36 4.07 11.45 -7.63
CA CYS A 36 4.33 11.17 -9.04
C CYS A 36 3.17 10.41 -9.66
N TRP A 37 2.92 10.65 -10.96
CA TRP A 37 1.89 9.96 -11.72
C TRP A 37 2.52 8.98 -12.70
N ALA A 38 2.00 7.75 -12.76
CA ALA A 38 2.33 6.79 -13.78
C ALA A 38 1.08 6.44 -14.59
N LYS A 39 1.23 6.32 -15.92
CA LYS A 39 0.16 5.92 -16.84
C LYS A 39 0.36 4.45 -17.23
N LYS A 40 -0.69 3.64 -17.08
CA LYS A 40 -0.73 2.25 -17.58
C LYS A 40 -2.01 2.09 -18.41
N GLY A 41 -1.87 2.00 -19.71
CA GLY A 41 -3.00 2.06 -20.64
C GLY A 41 -3.73 3.40 -20.52
N GLN A 42 -5.05 3.38 -20.32
CA GLN A 42 -5.89 4.57 -20.12
C GLN A 42 -5.94 5.04 -18.65
N ARG A 43 -5.41 4.28 -17.69
CA ARG A 43 -5.49 4.58 -16.27
C ARG A 43 -4.24 5.32 -15.78
N ARG A 44 -4.45 6.32 -14.91
CA ARG A 44 -3.39 7.04 -14.21
C ARG A 44 -3.35 6.59 -12.76
N TYR A 45 -2.15 6.31 -12.27
CA TYR A 45 -1.90 5.89 -10.89
C TYR A 45 -0.99 6.91 -10.23
N ARG A 46 -1.34 7.30 -9.00
CA ARG A 46 -0.53 8.21 -8.18
C ARG A 46 0.34 7.41 -7.22
N TYR A 47 1.60 7.80 -7.10
CA TYR A 47 2.59 7.20 -6.22
C TYR A 47 3.28 8.27 -5.39
N PHE A 48 3.69 7.92 -4.18
CA PHE A 48 4.69 8.64 -3.41
C PHE A 48 6.06 8.01 -3.66
N VAL A 49 7.03 8.82 -4.08
CA VAL A 49 8.34 8.32 -4.54
C VAL A 49 9.46 9.11 -3.87
N SER A 50 10.48 8.41 -3.35
CA SER A 50 11.67 9.03 -2.78
C SER A 50 12.36 9.93 -3.82
N LYS A 51 12.90 11.06 -3.35
CA LYS A 51 13.62 12.05 -4.18
C LYS A 51 14.70 11.42 -5.06
N ARG A 52 15.46 10.47 -4.52
CA ARG A 52 16.52 9.73 -5.21
C ARG A 52 16.01 8.98 -6.43
N LEU A 53 14.87 8.31 -6.32
CA LEU A 53 14.24 7.60 -7.44
C LEU A 53 13.67 8.56 -8.50
N VAL A 54 13.14 9.71 -8.07
CA VAL A 54 12.62 10.73 -9.01
C VAL A 54 13.74 11.37 -9.84
N ARG A 55 14.92 11.57 -9.22
CA ARG A 55 16.07 12.19 -9.88
C ARG A 55 16.94 11.22 -10.67
N GLY A 56 16.68 9.91 -10.59
CA GLY A 56 17.51 8.89 -11.24
C GLY A 56 18.92 8.77 -10.67
N THR A 57 19.16 9.29 -9.46
CA THR A 57 20.44 9.22 -8.76
C THR A 57 20.56 8.03 -7.81
N ALA A 58 19.54 7.16 -7.79
CA ALA A 58 19.54 5.96 -6.96
C ALA A 58 20.61 4.98 -7.44
N LYS A 59 21.47 4.52 -6.52
CA LYS A 59 22.41 3.42 -6.77
C LYS A 59 21.66 2.09 -6.85
N PRO A 60 22.20 1.02 -7.46
CA PRO A 60 21.53 -0.29 -7.55
C PRO A 60 21.05 -0.86 -6.21
N ASP A 61 21.75 -0.57 -5.12
CA ASP A 61 21.40 -0.98 -3.75
C ASP A 61 20.55 0.03 -2.99
N ASP A 62 20.24 1.17 -3.59
CA ASP A 62 19.51 2.26 -2.93
C ASP A 62 18.03 1.93 -2.89
N ARG A 63 17.57 1.47 -1.73
CA ARG A 63 16.20 1.04 -1.47
C ARG A 63 15.26 2.23 -1.26
N GLY A 64 15.05 3.04 -2.31
CA GLY A 64 14.09 4.12 -2.26
C GLY A 64 12.64 3.63 -2.15
N TRP A 65 11.75 4.50 -1.69
CA TRP A 65 10.32 4.24 -1.54
C TRP A 65 9.57 4.52 -2.84
N ARG A 66 8.69 3.61 -3.24
CA ARG A 66 7.66 3.83 -4.26
C ARG A 66 6.35 3.22 -3.78
N LEU A 67 5.45 4.04 -3.31
CA LEU A 67 4.23 3.65 -2.62
C LEU A 67 3.01 4.08 -3.42
N PRO A 68 2.02 3.20 -3.66
CA PRO A 68 0.73 3.59 -4.23
C PRO A 68 0.03 4.61 -3.31
N ALA A 69 -0.29 5.81 -3.81
CA ALA A 69 -0.74 6.91 -2.97
C ALA A 69 -2.06 6.59 -2.24
N GLU A 70 -3.05 6.04 -2.93
CA GLU A 70 -4.36 5.71 -2.37
C GLU A 70 -4.24 4.77 -1.16
N ARG A 71 -3.42 3.71 -1.28
CA ARG A 71 -3.23 2.75 -0.18
C ARG A 71 -2.44 3.33 0.98
N THR A 72 -1.47 4.18 0.67
CA THR A 72 -0.67 4.86 1.69
C THR A 72 -1.53 5.84 2.48
N GLU A 73 -2.38 6.60 1.81
CA GLU A 73 -3.31 7.52 2.44
C GLU A 73 -4.34 6.78 3.30
N LEU A 74 -4.85 5.64 2.82
CA LEU A 74 -5.75 4.78 3.60
C LEU A 74 -5.06 4.23 4.86
N ALA A 75 -3.82 3.72 4.73
CA ALA A 75 -3.06 3.20 5.86
C ALA A 75 -2.81 4.28 6.92
N VAL A 76 -2.47 5.50 6.50
CA VAL A 76 -2.29 6.62 7.42
C VAL A 76 -3.61 7.04 8.07
N ALA A 77 -4.71 7.05 7.35
CA ALA A 77 -6.03 7.36 7.90
C ALA A 77 -6.47 6.33 8.97
N VAL A 78 -6.22 5.03 8.73
CA VAL A 78 -6.49 3.98 9.72
C VAL A 78 -5.59 4.15 10.95
N GLY A 79 -4.27 4.37 10.75
CA GLY A 79 -3.34 4.62 11.84
C GLY A 79 -3.72 5.86 12.68
N MET A 80 -4.16 6.93 12.03
CA MET A 80 -4.67 8.12 12.71
C MET A 80 -5.90 7.80 13.57
N ARG A 81 -6.86 7.03 13.06
CA ARG A 81 -8.03 6.59 13.84
C ARG A 81 -7.63 5.77 15.07
N GLN A 82 -6.68 4.84 14.92
CA GLN A 82 -6.15 4.05 16.04
C GLN A 82 -5.53 4.95 17.11
N ILE A 83 -4.73 5.94 16.70
CA ILE A 83 -4.11 6.91 17.60
C ILE A 83 -5.17 7.71 18.36
N LEU A 84 -6.20 8.20 17.66
CA LEU A 84 -7.26 9.02 18.25
C LEU A 84 -8.26 8.21 19.09
N SER A 85 -8.34 6.89 18.91
CA SER A 85 -9.15 5.99 19.75
C SER A 85 -8.47 5.63 21.07
N ASP A 86 -7.16 5.86 21.22
CA ASP A 86 -6.43 5.62 22.46
C ASP A 86 -6.66 6.78 23.46
N ARG A 87 -7.74 6.65 24.23
CA ARG A 87 -8.14 7.67 25.23
C ARG A 87 -7.10 7.91 26.32
N GLY A 88 -6.34 6.87 26.71
CA GLY A 88 -5.27 7.00 27.70
C GLY A 88 -4.13 7.86 27.18
N ALA A 89 -3.72 7.61 25.94
CA ALA A 89 -2.68 8.39 25.28
C ALA A 89 -3.13 9.84 25.00
N LEU A 90 -4.40 10.04 24.60
CA LEU A 90 -4.98 11.37 24.43
C LEU A 90 -4.99 12.15 25.74
N ALA A 91 -5.50 11.56 26.84
CA ALA A 91 -5.52 12.17 28.16
C ALA A 91 -4.12 12.56 28.64
N SER A 92 -3.13 11.67 28.47
CA SER A 92 -1.73 11.94 28.81
C SER A 92 -1.15 13.10 28.02
N THR A 93 -1.45 13.16 26.71
CA THR A 93 -0.98 14.25 25.83
C THR A 93 -1.63 15.59 26.21
N LEU A 94 -2.95 15.62 26.43
CA LEU A 94 -3.67 16.82 26.85
C LEU A 94 -3.18 17.32 28.20
N LYS A 95 -2.96 16.40 29.16
CA LYS A 95 -2.41 16.75 30.47
C LYS A 95 -1.01 17.38 30.38
N ALA A 96 -0.15 16.79 29.52
CA ALA A 96 1.19 17.34 29.25
C ALA A 96 1.15 18.73 28.60
N CYS A 97 0.06 19.05 27.88
CA CYS A 97 -0.17 20.34 27.24
C CYS A 97 -0.88 21.37 28.21
N GLY A 98 -1.08 21.02 29.48
CA GLY A 98 -1.59 21.93 30.48
C GLY A 98 -3.10 21.92 30.71
N PHE A 99 -3.83 20.93 30.19
CA PHE A 99 -5.25 20.78 30.49
C PHE A 99 -5.47 20.27 31.90
N ALA A 100 -6.37 20.95 32.65
CA ALA A 100 -6.74 20.53 34.00
C ALA A 100 -7.56 19.24 33.99
N ALA A 101 -7.50 18.45 35.07
CA ALA A 101 -8.18 17.16 35.17
C ALA A 101 -9.69 17.24 34.88
N GLY A 102 -10.37 18.30 35.26
CA GLY A 102 -11.79 18.53 34.96
C GLY A 102 -12.09 18.82 33.49
N GLU A 103 -11.11 19.31 32.72
CA GLU A 103 -11.27 19.68 31.31
C GLU A 103 -10.99 18.53 30.37
N LEU A 104 -10.23 17.51 30.84
CA LEU A 104 -9.80 16.38 30.01
C LEU A 104 -10.97 15.62 29.41
N LYS A 105 -12.01 15.34 30.19
CA LYS A 105 -13.20 14.60 29.70
C LYS A 105 -13.88 15.37 28.58
N GLN A 106 -14.11 16.67 28.76
CA GLN A 106 -14.77 17.49 27.73
C GLN A 106 -13.91 17.68 26.48
N ALA A 107 -12.57 17.76 26.63
CA ALA A 107 -11.66 17.84 25.50
C ALA A 107 -11.65 16.54 24.68
N ILE A 108 -11.64 15.38 25.35
CA ILE A 108 -11.70 14.07 24.67
C ILE A 108 -13.05 13.89 23.96
N GLU A 109 -14.16 14.24 24.61
CA GLU A 109 -15.50 14.18 23.98
C GLU A 109 -15.60 15.09 22.74
N ALA A 110 -15.00 16.28 22.80
CA ALA A 110 -14.95 17.20 21.66
C ALA A 110 -14.11 16.63 20.50
N ILE A 111 -12.98 15.97 20.82
CA ILE A 111 -12.16 15.27 19.83
C ILE A 111 -12.95 14.11 19.21
N ASP A 112 -13.58 13.25 20.02
CA ASP A 112 -14.38 12.12 19.55
C ASP A 112 -15.51 12.60 18.62
N ALA A 113 -16.22 13.66 18.99
CA ALA A 113 -17.31 14.23 18.19
C ALA A 113 -16.81 14.71 16.82
N LYS A 114 -15.70 15.44 16.78
CA LYS A 114 -15.11 15.90 15.53
C LYS A 114 -14.55 14.77 14.68
N VAL A 115 -13.89 13.77 15.29
CA VAL A 115 -13.39 12.58 14.61
C VAL A 115 -14.53 11.82 13.92
N ASN A 116 -15.67 11.70 14.60
CA ASN A 116 -16.85 11.03 14.03
C ASN A 116 -17.54 11.84 12.93
N GLN A 117 -17.49 13.18 12.99
CA GLN A 117 -18.10 14.06 11.99
C GLN A 117 -17.23 14.34 10.77
N GLN A 118 -15.90 14.43 10.94
CA GLN A 118 -14.97 14.96 9.91
C GLN A 118 -14.18 13.92 9.15
N ILE A 119 -14.21 12.63 9.55
CA ILE A 119 -13.42 11.60 8.86
C ILE A 119 -13.96 11.26 7.47
N GLU A 120 -15.08 11.85 7.05
CA GLU A 120 -15.65 11.65 5.71
C GLU A 120 -14.98 12.52 4.63
N THR A 121 -14.30 13.61 4.97
CA THR A 121 -13.68 14.51 3.98
C THR A 121 -12.14 14.47 4.02
N THR A 122 -11.54 14.39 2.83
CA THR A 122 -10.07 14.32 2.65
C THR A 122 -9.35 15.62 3.06
N GLU A 123 -10.04 16.75 2.98
CA GLU A 123 -9.44 18.08 3.28
C GLU A 123 -9.26 18.30 4.78
N ASP A 124 -10.25 17.93 5.59
CA ASP A 124 -10.19 18.09 7.06
C ASP A 124 -9.17 17.15 7.70
N THR A 125 -9.09 15.91 7.20
CA THR A 125 -8.09 14.94 7.63
C THR A 125 -6.66 15.42 7.33
N SER A 126 -6.48 16.16 6.25
CA SER A 126 -5.18 16.72 5.89
C SER A 126 -4.67 17.75 6.91
N THR A 127 -5.53 18.54 7.53
CA THR A 127 -5.13 19.54 8.54
C THR A 127 -4.68 18.91 9.85
N LEU A 128 -5.19 17.72 10.18
CA LEU A 128 -4.83 16.97 11.38
C LEU A 128 -3.45 16.33 11.30
N ILE A 129 -3.06 15.85 10.12
CA ILE A 129 -1.76 15.22 9.92
C ILE A 129 -0.73 16.30 9.69
N GLU A 130 0.24 16.42 10.59
CA GLU A 130 1.36 17.33 10.42
C GLU A 130 2.51 16.68 9.68
N ARG A 131 2.86 15.43 10.08
CA ARG A 131 4.00 14.71 9.54
C ARG A 131 3.79 13.20 9.63
N VAL A 132 4.24 12.47 8.63
CA VAL A 132 4.32 11.01 8.61
C VAL A 132 5.73 10.61 8.19
N GLU A 133 6.43 9.87 9.03
CA GLU A 133 7.75 9.32 8.73
C GLU A 133 7.67 7.81 8.57
N LEU A 134 8.15 7.31 7.44
CA LEU A 134 8.17 5.90 7.13
C LEU A 134 9.46 5.27 7.64
N LYS A 135 9.34 4.16 8.36
CA LYS A 135 10.43 3.28 8.75
C LYS A 135 10.18 1.89 8.16
N ARG A 136 11.14 0.98 8.27
CA ARG A 136 11.03 -0.35 7.64
C ARG A 136 9.81 -1.15 8.10
N ASP A 137 9.46 -1.10 9.40
CA ASP A 137 8.41 -1.91 10.00
C ASP A 137 7.34 -1.07 10.71
N SER A 138 7.40 0.25 10.55
CA SER A 138 6.52 1.18 11.22
C SER A 138 6.41 2.50 10.48
N MET A 139 5.37 3.25 10.79
CA MET A 139 5.26 4.67 10.46
C MET A 139 5.07 5.47 11.75
N GLN A 140 5.72 6.60 11.83
CA GLN A 140 5.53 7.57 12.91
C GLN A 140 4.59 8.64 12.39
N ILE A 141 3.43 8.78 13.03
CA ILE A 141 2.42 9.78 12.67
C ILE A 141 2.42 10.86 13.72
N THR A 142 2.59 12.11 13.30
CA THR A 142 2.46 13.31 14.14
C THR A 142 1.16 14.00 13.77
N LEU A 143 0.26 14.11 14.73
CA LEU A 143 -1.03 14.76 14.62
C LEU A 143 -1.01 16.11 15.33
N ASN A 144 -1.66 17.10 14.73
CA ASN A 144 -1.95 18.40 15.33
C ASN A 144 -3.37 18.38 15.91
N LEU A 145 -3.49 18.07 17.19
CA LEU A 145 -4.79 18.00 17.87
C LEU A 145 -5.49 19.37 18.02
N ARG A 146 -4.76 20.46 17.77
CA ARG A 146 -5.33 21.81 17.82
C ARG A 146 -6.48 22.00 16.83
N ALA A 147 -6.42 21.34 15.68
CA ALA A 147 -7.49 21.39 14.69
C ALA A 147 -8.81 20.71 15.15
N LEU A 148 -8.73 19.88 16.19
CA LEU A 148 -9.88 19.15 16.75
C LEU A 148 -10.57 19.87 17.91
N LEU A 149 -9.94 20.89 18.48
CA LEU A 149 -10.45 21.59 19.66
C LEU A 149 -10.81 23.03 19.34
N PRO A 150 -11.90 23.59 19.94
CA PRO A 150 -12.22 25.01 19.82
C PRO A 150 -11.12 25.87 20.45
N ALA A 151 -10.87 27.05 19.88
CA ALA A 151 -9.79 27.95 20.32
C ALA A 151 -9.90 28.38 21.78
N GLU A 152 -11.14 28.49 22.26
CA GLU A 152 -11.46 28.94 23.64
C GLU A 152 -11.06 27.90 24.70
N ARG A 153 -10.79 26.68 24.32
CA ARG A 153 -10.42 25.56 25.21
C ARG A 153 -8.92 25.38 25.39
N PHE A 154 -8.10 26.25 24.80
CA PHE A 154 -6.65 26.14 24.97
C PHE A 154 -6.21 26.80 26.27
N PRO A 155 -5.42 26.11 27.12
CA PRO A 155 -4.81 26.73 28.26
C PRO A 155 -3.90 27.87 27.82
N ALA A 156 -3.93 28.97 28.56
CA ALA A 156 -3.07 30.13 28.34
C ALA A 156 -1.60 29.67 28.36
N GLY A 157 -0.91 29.73 27.21
CA GLY A 157 0.47 29.26 27.06
C GLY A 157 0.65 27.88 26.42
N GLY A 158 -0.41 27.13 26.18
CA GLY A 158 -0.37 25.81 25.48
C GLY A 158 -0.12 25.93 23.99
N THR A 159 1.14 26.00 23.56
CA THR A 159 1.51 26.28 22.17
C THR A 159 1.61 25.03 21.25
N ASN A 160 1.71 23.84 21.82
CA ASN A 160 2.13 22.67 21.00
C ASN A 160 1.31 21.41 21.28
N LEU A 161 0.05 21.41 20.81
CA LEU A 161 -0.86 20.27 20.96
C LEU A 161 -0.58 19.20 19.89
N ARG A 162 0.62 18.62 19.95
CA ARG A 162 1.08 17.57 19.03
C ARG A 162 1.05 16.21 19.71
N MET A 163 0.54 15.24 19.00
CA MET A 163 0.57 13.83 19.41
C MET A 163 1.34 13.03 18.38
N THR A 164 2.46 12.45 18.79
CA THR A 164 3.28 11.58 17.92
C THR A 164 3.18 10.15 18.40
N ARG A 165 2.86 9.24 17.50
CA ARG A 165 2.76 7.80 17.78
C ARG A 165 3.35 6.96 16.67
N LEU A 166 3.86 5.80 17.07
CA LEU A 166 4.37 4.78 16.18
C LEU A 166 3.23 3.80 15.86
N VAL A 167 3.00 3.57 14.57
CA VAL A 167 2.05 2.57 14.06
C VAL A 167 2.86 1.52 13.33
N LEU A 168 2.72 0.26 13.76
CA LEU A 168 3.40 -0.86 13.12
C LEU A 168 2.88 -1.04 11.70
N LEU A 169 3.77 -1.34 10.77
CA LEU A 169 3.47 -1.60 9.37
C LEU A 169 4.05 -2.96 8.97
N GLN A 170 3.34 -3.66 8.14
CA GLN A 170 3.94 -4.73 7.35
C GLN A 170 4.19 -4.21 5.94
N LEU A 171 5.46 -4.20 5.54
CA LEU A 171 5.85 -3.81 4.21
C LEU A 171 5.97 -5.06 3.34
N LYS A 172 5.12 -5.16 2.34
CA LYS A 172 5.24 -6.22 1.32
C LYS A 172 5.78 -5.58 0.05
N ARG A 173 7.00 -5.97 -0.35
CA ARG A 173 7.61 -5.56 -1.63
C ARG A 173 7.09 -6.41 -2.77
N ARG A 174 6.75 -5.76 -3.87
CA ARG A 174 6.43 -6.41 -5.14
C ARG A 174 7.26 -5.75 -6.24
N GLY A 175 8.44 -6.30 -6.52
CA GLY A 175 9.39 -5.67 -7.42
C GLY A 175 9.85 -4.30 -6.91
N VAL A 176 9.62 -3.25 -7.70
CA VAL A 176 9.97 -1.86 -7.34
C VAL A 176 8.92 -1.22 -6.42
N GLU A 177 7.71 -1.78 -6.31
CA GLU A 177 6.64 -1.23 -5.48
C GLU A 177 6.67 -1.80 -4.06
N THR A 178 6.51 -0.92 -3.07
CA THR A 178 6.34 -1.28 -1.66
C THR A 178 4.89 -1.05 -1.26
N ARG A 179 4.25 -2.05 -0.69
CA ARG A 179 2.86 -1.97 -0.21
C ARG A 179 2.85 -1.89 1.32
N LEU A 180 2.16 -0.89 1.86
CA LEU A 180 1.88 -0.74 3.29
C LEU A 180 0.67 -1.60 3.68
N VAL A 181 0.81 -2.40 4.74
CA VAL A 181 -0.27 -3.16 5.36
C VAL A 181 -0.21 -2.89 6.87
N LEU A 182 -1.32 -2.45 7.46
CA LEU A 182 -1.42 -2.25 8.91
C LEU A 182 -1.70 -3.58 9.62
N PRO A 183 -1.06 -3.85 10.77
CA PRO A 183 -1.48 -4.94 11.66
C PRO A 183 -2.89 -4.65 12.15
N GLY A 184 -3.82 -5.58 11.93
CA GLY A 184 -5.23 -5.41 12.30
C GLY A 184 -6.14 -4.84 11.19
N GLU A 185 -5.61 -4.42 10.04
CA GLU A 185 -6.42 -4.48 8.84
C GLU A 185 -6.82 -5.95 8.67
N THR A 186 -8.02 -6.30 9.09
CA THR A 186 -8.71 -7.46 8.56
C THR A 186 -8.51 -7.37 7.07
N VAL A 187 -7.72 -8.29 6.54
CA VAL A 187 -7.44 -8.45 5.12
C VAL A 187 -8.74 -8.10 4.41
N ALA A 188 -8.74 -7.02 3.64
CA ALA A 188 -9.91 -6.63 2.84
C ALA A 188 -10.50 -7.90 2.29
N ALA A 189 -11.82 -8.10 2.52
CA ALA A 189 -12.52 -9.37 2.32
C ALA A 189 -11.85 -10.18 1.21
N PRO A 190 -11.59 -11.48 1.41
CA PRO A 190 -10.72 -12.28 0.55
C PRO A 190 -11.02 -11.96 -0.91
N ARG A 191 -10.15 -11.23 -1.57
CA ARG A 191 -10.33 -10.87 -2.98
C ARG A 191 -9.58 -11.89 -3.78
N THR A 192 -10.32 -12.82 -4.33
CA THR A 192 -9.81 -13.73 -5.35
C THR A 192 -9.24 -12.91 -6.52
N ASP A 193 -8.02 -13.21 -6.94
CA ASP A 193 -7.44 -12.61 -8.14
C ASP A 193 -8.02 -13.34 -9.37
N PRO A 194 -8.90 -12.69 -10.17
CA PRO A 194 -9.52 -13.35 -11.32
C PRO A 194 -8.52 -13.81 -12.40
N ALA A 195 -7.34 -13.15 -12.47
CA ALA A 195 -6.30 -13.54 -13.41
C ALA A 195 -5.59 -14.80 -12.93
N LEU A 196 -5.35 -14.91 -11.62
CA LEU A 196 -4.75 -16.08 -10.99
C LEU A 196 -5.68 -17.31 -11.05
N LEU A 197 -6.97 -17.10 -10.75
CA LEU A 197 -7.98 -18.16 -10.87
C LEU A 197 -8.10 -18.69 -12.31
N ARG A 198 -8.13 -17.80 -13.30
CA ARG A 198 -8.15 -18.21 -14.71
C ARG A 198 -6.90 -18.97 -15.12
N ALA A 199 -5.73 -18.53 -14.63
CA ALA A 199 -4.46 -19.23 -14.91
C ALA A 199 -4.49 -20.64 -14.31
N LEU A 200 -4.95 -20.77 -13.07
CA LEU A 200 -5.09 -22.06 -12.37
C LEU A 200 -6.07 -22.97 -13.09
N ALA A 201 -7.29 -22.49 -13.39
CA ALA A 201 -8.31 -23.28 -14.11
C ALA A 201 -7.81 -23.79 -15.48
N ARG A 202 -7.13 -22.93 -16.25
CA ARG A 202 -6.52 -23.34 -17.53
C ARG A 202 -5.42 -24.38 -17.33
N GLY A 203 -4.57 -24.21 -16.31
CA GLY A 203 -3.53 -25.18 -15.97
C GLY A 203 -4.12 -26.57 -15.71
N TYR A 204 -5.14 -26.65 -14.85
CA TYR A 204 -5.84 -27.91 -14.55
C TYR A 204 -6.51 -28.53 -15.78
N GLN A 205 -7.23 -27.72 -16.57
CA GLN A 205 -7.88 -28.20 -17.79
C GLN A 205 -6.87 -28.79 -18.78
N TRP A 206 -5.83 -28.05 -19.10
CA TRP A 206 -4.84 -28.45 -20.10
C TRP A 206 -3.99 -29.62 -19.61
N PHE A 207 -3.64 -29.67 -18.33
CA PHE A 207 -3.01 -30.85 -17.75
C PHE A 207 -3.89 -32.07 -17.84
N GLY A 208 -5.18 -31.97 -17.52
CA GLY A 208 -6.13 -33.07 -17.64
C GLY A 208 -6.32 -33.56 -19.11
N GLU A 209 -6.27 -32.66 -20.09
CA GLU A 209 -6.34 -33.02 -21.52
C GLU A 209 -5.09 -33.77 -21.98
N LEU A 210 -3.91 -33.34 -21.56
CA LEU A 210 -2.64 -34.00 -21.84
C LEU A 210 -2.57 -35.40 -21.19
N ALA A 211 -2.93 -35.46 -19.89
CA ALA A 211 -2.92 -36.71 -19.12
C ALA A 211 -3.91 -37.75 -19.66
N ALA A 212 -5.06 -37.31 -20.17
CA ALA A 212 -6.08 -38.18 -20.78
C ALA A 212 -5.83 -38.45 -22.26
N GLY A 213 -4.74 -37.97 -22.86
CA GLY A 213 -4.45 -38.14 -24.28
C GLY A 213 -5.40 -37.40 -25.23
N ARG A 214 -6.25 -36.51 -24.72
CA ARG A 214 -7.17 -35.68 -25.55
C ARG A 214 -6.42 -34.58 -26.32
N ALA A 215 -5.27 -34.17 -25.83
CA ALA A 215 -4.33 -33.33 -26.56
C ALA A 215 -2.97 -34.04 -26.63
N ALA A 216 -2.38 -34.10 -27.82
CA ALA A 216 -1.11 -34.79 -28.05
C ALA A 216 0.10 -33.95 -27.56
N SER A 217 -0.04 -32.63 -27.45
CA SER A 217 1.06 -31.75 -27.07
C SER A 217 0.58 -30.36 -26.61
N THR A 218 1.45 -29.64 -25.87
CA THR A 218 1.25 -28.24 -25.53
C THR A 218 1.09 -27.33 -26.74
N LYS A 219 1.75 -27.67 -27.84
CA LYS A 219 1.64 -26.97 -29.14
C LYS A 219 0.23 -27.09 -29.73
N GLN A 220 -0.39 -28.29 -29.67
CA GLN A 220 -1.76 -28.49 -30.16
C GLN A 220 -2.75 -27.63 -29.35
N ILE A 221 -2.59 -27.59 -28.00
CA ILE A 221 -3.42 -26.73 -27.12
C ILE A 221 -3.22 -25.27 -27.50
N ALA A 222 -1.97 -24.85 -27.69
CA ALA A 222 -1.65 -23.45 -28.02
C ALA A 222 -2.33 -22.98 -29.31
N ILE A 223 -2.30 -23.82 -30.36
CA ILE A 223 -2.96 -23.55 -31.66
C ILE A 223 -4.47 -23.42 -31.45
N ARG A 224 -5.09 -24.37 -30.75
CA ARG A 224 -6.54 -24.38 -30.51
C ARG A 224 -7.01 -23.16 -29.70
N GLU A 225 -6.27 -22.79 -28.69
CA GLU A 225 -6.62 -21.68 -27.78
C GLU A 225 -6.18 -20.29 -28.29
N GLY A 226 -5.44 -20.23 -29.40
CA GLY A 226 -4.93 -18.97 -29.96
C GLY A 226 -3.91 -18.28 -29.07
N VAL A 227 -3.10 -19.04 -28.33
CA VAL A 227 -2.06 -18.54 -27.39
C VAL A 227 -0.68 -19.06 -27.75
N SER A 228 0.39 -18.49 -27.16
CA SER A 228 1.73 -19.03 -27.40
C SER A 228 1.93 -20.37 -26.68
N GLU A 229 2.73 -21.25 -27.27
CA GLU A 229 3.08 -22.54 -26.64
C GLU A 229 3.81 -22.33 -25.31
N SER A 230 4.64 -21.29 -25.22
CA SER A 230 5.30 -20.90 -23.96
C SER A 230 4.29 -20.61 -22.86
N TYR A 231 3.18 -19.94 -23.19
CA TYR A 231 2.11 -19.66 -22.23
C TYR A 231 1.48 -20.94 -21.70
N VAL A 232 1.20 -21.92 -22.57
CA VAL A 232 0.65 -23.22 -22.17
C VAL A 232 1.64 -23.96 -21.27
N ARG A 233 2.92 -24.03 -21.64
CA ARG A 233 3.98 -24.68 -20.84
C ARG A 233 4.16 -24.09 -19.45
N HIS A 234 3.93 -22.78 -19.27
CA HIS A 234 3.99 -22.16 -17.96
C HIS A 234 2.75 -22.39 -17.10
N LEU A 235 1.59 -22.62 -17.71
CA LEU A 235 0.35 -22.82 -16.95
C LEU A 235 0.07 -24.29 -16.60
N VAL A 236 0.46 -25.24 -17.44
CA VAL A 236 0.24 -26.68 -17.18
C VAL A 236 0.78 -27.13 -15.83
N PRO A 237 2.00 -26.72 -15.37
CA PRO A 237 2.52 -27.10 -14.05
C PRO A 237 1.71 -26.56 -12.87
N LEU A 238 0.81 -25.59 -13.06
CA LEU A 238 -0.06 -25.08 -11.99
C LEU A 238 -1.04 -26.14 -11.49
N ALA A 239 -1.33 -27.17 -12.27
CA ALA A 239 -2.12 -28.31 -11.84
C ALA A 239 -1.44 -29.17 -10.75
N LEU A 240 -0.12 -29.01 -10.58
CA LEU A 240 0.68 -29.75 -9.60
C LEU A 240 0.97 -28.91 -8.34
N LEU A 241 0.30 -27.75 -8.20
CA LEU A 241 0.42 -26.92 -6.98
C LEU A 241 -0.12 -27.66 -5.75
N ALA A 242 0.55 -27.45 -4.62
CA ALA A 242 0.11 -27.97 -3.34
C ALA A 242 -1.35 -27.57 -3.03
N PRO A 243 -2.20 -28.47 -2.54
CA PRO A 243 -3.61 -28.21 -2.26
C PRO A 243 -3.82 -26.96 -1.40
N ALA A 244 -3.00 -26.77 -0.36
CA ALA A 244 -3.07 -25.58 0.51
C ALA A 244 -2.85 -24.26 -0.25
N ILE A 245 -2.00 -24.25 -1.27
CA ILE A 245 -1.78 -23.06 -2.13
C ILE A 245 -3.02 -22.82 -3.01
N VAL A 246 -3.56 -23.87 -3.61
CA VAL A 246 -4.78 -23.81 -4.43
C VAL A 246 -5.96 -23.30 -3.61
N GLU A 247 -6.17 -23.84 -2.41
CA GLU A 247 -7.21 -23.40 -1.49
C GLU A 247 -7.05 -21.93 -1.09
N SER A 248 -5.81 -21.49 -0.83
CA SER A 248 -5.53 -20.11 -0.49
C SER A 248 -5.87 -19.14 -1.63
N ILE A 249 -5.61 -19.57 -2.88
CA ILE A 249 -5.95 -18.82 -4.10
C ILE A 249 -7.48 -18.75 -4.26
N CYS A 250 -8.17 -19.88 -4.16
CA CYS A 250 -9.62 -19.96 -4.29
C CYS A 250 -10.34 -19.16 -3.22
N ALA A 251 -9.80 -19.16 -1.99
CA ALA A 251 -10.33 -18.40 -0.86
C ALA A 251 -9.92 -16.91 -0.87
N GLY A 252 -9.14 -16.46 -1.87
CA GLY A 252 -8.63 -15.09 -1.91
C GLY A 252 -7.62 -14.75 -0.80
N ARG A 253 -7.05 -15.76 -0.14
CA ARG A 253 -6.08 -15.64 0.96
C ARG A 253 -4.64 -15.87 0.51
N GLN A 254 -4.41 -15.95 -0.80
CA GLN A 254 -3.09 -16.14 -1.39
C GLN A 254 -2.11 -15.06 -0.96
N SER A 255 -0.83 -15.42 -0.85
CA SER A 255 0.25 -14.45 -0.61
C SER A 255 0.18 -13.32 -1.64
N VAL A 256 0.42 -12.09 -1.21
CA VAL A 256 0.46 -10.91 -2.11
C VAL A 256 1.56 -11.05 -3.16
N CYS A 257 2.58 -11.86 -2.87
CA CYS A 257 3.65 -12.19 -3.80
C CYS A 257 3.22 -13.20 -4.87
N LEU A 258 2.13 -13.95 -4.65
CA LEU A 258 1.60 -14.92 -5.59
C LEU A 258 0.68 -14.23 -6.61
N SER A 259 1.20 -13.97 -7.80
CA SER A 259 0.43 -13.39 -8.91
C SER A 259 0.53 -14.27 -10.15
N ALA A 260 -0.47 -14.18 -11.04
CA ALA A 260 -0.44 -14.88 -12.31
C ALA A 260 0.83 -14.57 -13.14
N GLU A 261 1.38 -13.35 -13.01
CA GLU A 261 2.61 -12.95 -13.71
C GLU A 261 3.86 -13.61 -13.12
N ARG A 262 3.95 -13.69 -11.78
CA ARG A 262 5.06 -14.41 -11.12
C ARG A 262 5.03 -15.89 -11.48
N LEU A 263 3.87 -16.54 -11.48
CA LEU A 263 3.73 -17.94 -11.87
C LEU A 263 4.07 -18.20 -13.33
N LYS A 264 3.87 -17.21 -14.21
CA LYS A 264 4.25 -17.30 -15.64
C LYS A 264 5.75 -17.10 -15.87
N THR A 265 6.41 -16.30 -15.05
CA THR A 265 7.82 -15.94 -15.24
C THR A 265 8.78 -16.81 -14.42
N GLN A 266 8.26 -17.53 -13.43
CA GLN A 266 9.07 -18.37 -12.57
C GLN A 266 9.48 -19.64 -13.30
N ALA A 267 10.76 -19.80 -13.54
CA ALA A 267 11.34 -21.00 -14.12
C ALA A 267 11.21 -22.19 -13.14
N GLY A 268 10.25 -23.07 -13.41
CA GLY A 268 10.07 -24.32 -12.67
C GLY A 268 9.40 -24.18 -11.31
N ILE A 269 8.17 -24.66 -11.21
CA ILE A 269 7.52 -24.91 -9.93
C ILE A 269 8.11 -26.23 -9.41
N PRO A 270 8.70 -26.29 -8.20
CA PRO A 270 9.18 -27.54 -7.62
C PRO A 270 8.06 -28.58 -7.57
N ILE A 271 8.39 -29.85 -7.77
CA ILE A 271 7.41 -30.95 -7.66
C ILE A 271 7.02 -31.19 -6.20
N GLU A 272 7.96 -30.96 -5.28
CA GLU A 272 7.76 -31.16 -3.85
C GLU A 272 6.94 -30.04 -3.23
N TRP A 273 5.87 -30.39 -2.56
CA TRP A 273 4.93 -29.42 -1.96
C TRP A 273 5.56 -28.53 -0.89
N ASP A 274 6.46 -29.07 -0.07
CA ASP A 274 7.19 -28.28 0.94
C ASP A 274 8.11 -27.24 0.31
N ALA A 275 8.72 -27.56 -0.82
CA ALA A 275 9.53 -26.62 -1.59
C ALA A 275 8.65 -25.55 -2.24
N GLN A 276 7.45 -25.93 -2.73
CA GLN A 276 6.47 -24.95 -3.25
C GLN A 276 6.01 -23.99 -2.16
N GLN A 277 5.70 -24.49 -0.96
CA GLN A 277 5.27 -23.64 0.15
C GLN A 277 6.35 -22.64 0.53
N ARG A 278 7.61 -23.07 0.64
CA ARG A 278 8.74 -22.17 0.92
C ARG A 278 8.95 -21.12 -0.19
N LEU A 279 8.81 -21.51 -1.45
CA LEU A 279 9.03 -20.64 -2.60
C LEU A 279 7.91 -19.62 -2.82
N LEU A 280 6.66 -19.96 -2.48
CA LEU A 280 5.45 -19.19 -2.78
C LEU A 280 4.84 -18.51 -1.54
N ALA A 281 5.35 -18.80 -0.32
CA ALA A 281 4.94 -18.17 0.93
C ALA A 281 5.65 -16.82 1.19
N ASP A 282 6.85 -16.63 0.60
CA ASP A 282 7.62 -15.37 0.60
C ASP A 282 7.19 -14.47 -0.59
#